data_64c84ea4983cf753b2e93e1c31d80363
#
_entry.id   64c84ea4983cf753b2e93e1c31d80363
#
_cell.length_a   1.000
_cell.length_b   1.000
_cell.length_c   1.000
_cell.angle_alpha   90.00
_cell.angle_beta   90.00
_cell.angle_gamma   90.00
#
_symmetry.space_group_name_H-M   'P 1'
#
loop_
_entity.id
_entity.type
_entity.pdbx_description
1 polymer ?
#
loop_
_entity_poly.entity_id
_entity_poly.type
_entity_poly.pdbx_seq_one_letter_code
_entity_poly.pdbx_strand_id
1 'polypeptide(L)'
;MDEILKIDTIDRYNKLFGFETRHPLVGVVRFDTAESQGNYRMTMGFYSVFLKETRGCRINYGKTGYDFDDQTVVSIAPGQTVGYTDIEGIPTKSVGLLFHPDFIRGTSLGRKIRKYTFFSYEANEALHLSEEERTIVLDCLKKIEMELRHAIDKHSKGLIATNIELLLDYCMRFYERQFVTREDLNLDALARFERLLDDYLSEGVAAREGLPSVRYFADKICLSPNYFGDLVKKETG
;
A
#
# COMPACT_ATOMS: atom_id res chain seq x y z
N MET A 1 -19.84 15.31 8.05
CA MET A 1 -19.19 13.98 8.10
C MET A 1 -19.18 13.47 6.67
N ASP A 2 -18.01 13.42 6.05
CA ASP A 2 -17.92 12.98 4.65
C ASP A 2 -18.31 11.51 4.56
N GLU A 3 -19.26 11.21 3.72
CA GLU A 3 -19.76 9.86 3.49
C GLU A 3 -18.62 8.98 2.93
N ILE A 4 -18.42 7.80 3.55
CA ILE A 4 -17.40 6.85 3.08
C ILE A 4 -18.01 6.03 1.95
N LEU A 5 -17.46 6.16 0.74
CA LEU A 5 -17.85 5.37 -0.42
C LEU A 5 -17.39 3.92 -0.25
N LYS A 6 -18.32 2.95 -0.23
CA LYS A 6 -18.00 1.53 -0.27
C LYS A 6 -17.94 1.04 -1.70
N ILE A 7 -16.79 0.53 -2.12
CA ILE A 7 -16.53 0.07 -3.49
C ILE A 7 -16.06 -1.38 -3.43
N ASP A 8 -16.98 -2.31 -3.61
CA ASP A 8 -16.71 -3.74 -3.46
C ASP A 8 -16.22 -4.40 -4.75
N THR A 9 -16.40 -3.76 -5.92
CA THR A 9 -16.02 -4.32 -7.22
C THR A 9 -15.14 -3.37 -8.02
N ILE A 10 -14.25 -3.95 -8.83
CA ILE A 10 -13.38 -3.20 -9.75
C ILE A 10 -14.21 -2.47 -10.81
N ASP A 11 -15.32 -3.06 -11.27
CA ASP A 11 -16.21 -2.42 -12.23
C ASP A 11 -16.83 -1.11 -11.68
N ARG A 12 -17.28 -1.13 -10.40
CA ARG A 12 -17.80 0.08 -9.75
C ARG A 12 -16.71 1.16 -9.59
N TYR A 13 -15.49 0.74 -9.26
CA TYR A 13 -14.33 1.63 -9.19
C TYR A 13 -14.04 2.26 -10.55
N ASN A 14 -13.95 1.44 -11.59
CA ASN A 14 -13.67 1.89 -12.95
C ASN A 14 -14.73 2.87 -13.45
N LYS A 15 -16.01 2.60 -13.23
CA LYS A 15 -17.11 3.51 -13.59
C LYS A 15 -17.01 4.86 -12.88
N LEU A 16 -16.59 4.87 -11.62
CA LEU A 16 -16.44 6.12 -10.85
C LEU A 16 -15.36 7.03 -11.44
N PHE A 17 -14.27 6.45 -11.96
CA PHE A 17 -13.12 7.20 -12.50
C PHE A 17 -13.04 7.23 -14.04
N GLY A 18 -14.08 6.76 -14.74
CA GLY A 18 -14.12 6.77 -16.20
C GLY A 18 -13.21 5.72 -16.87
N PHE A 19 -12.82 4.64 -16.16
CA PHE A 19 -11.99 3.58 -16.71
C PHE A 19 -12.79 2.45 -17.34
N GLU A 20 -12.19 1.80 -18.36
CA GLU A 20 -12.74 0.59 -18.98
C GLU A 20 -12.54 -0.64 -18.08
N THR A 21 -13.58 -1.46 -17.90
CA THR A 21 -13.47 -2.75 -17.20
C THR A 21 -13.24 -3.88 -18.18
N ARG A 22 -12.00 -4.38 -18.26
CA ARG A 22 -11.62 -5.51 -19.15
C ARG A 22 -11.75 -6.85 -18.48
N HIS A 23 -11.58 -6.91 -17.17
CA HIS A 23 -11.74 -8.11 -16.37
C HIS A 23 -12.41 -7.76 -15.02
N PRO A 24 -13.41 -8.53 -14.55
CA PRO A 24 -14.18 -8.17 -13.36
C PRO A 24 -13.38 -8.21 -12.05
N LEU A 25 -12.28 -8.99 -12.01
CA LEU A 25 -11.54 -9.27 -10.77
C LEU A 25 -10.10 -8.73 -10.78
N VAL A 26 -9.63 -8.17 -11.88
CA VAL A 26 -8.28 -7.56 -11.97
C VAL A 26 -8.27 -6.45 -13.02
N GLY A 27 -7.51 -5.37 -12.76
CA GLY A 27 -7.38 -4.25 -13.68
C GLY A 27 -6.10 -3.46 -13.46
N VAL A 28 -5.62 -2.82 -14.53
CA VAL A 28 -4.60 -1.78 -14.47
C VAL A 28 -5.24 -0.48 -14.92
N VAL A 29 -5.14 0.55 -14.10
CA VAL A 29 -5.76 1.87 -14.30
C VAL A 29 -4.69 2.95 -14.40
N ARG A 30 -4.92 3.99 -15.22
CA ARG A 30 -3.99 5.12 -15.42
C ARG A 30 -4.71 6.42 -15.17
N PHE A 31 -4.22 7.19 -14.19
CA PHE A 31 -4.87 8.42 -13.74
C PHE A 31 -4.51 9.67 -14.55
N ASP A 32 -3.58 9.57 -15.52
CA ASP A 32 -3.32 10.62 -16.48
C ASP A 32 -4.54 10.99 -17.36
N THR A 33 -5.52 10.08 -17.42
CA THR A 33 -6.78 10.22 -18.17
C THR A 33 -8.01 10.25 -17.26
N ALA A 34 -7.85 10.16 -15.94
CA ALA A 34 -8.97 10.09 -15.01
C ALA A 34 -9.64 11.45 -14.82
N GLU A 35 -10.98 11.43 -14.69
CA GLU A 35 -11.73 12.59 -14.24
C GLU A 35 -11.48 12.84 -12.75
N SER A 36 -11.23 14.11 -12.38
CA SER A 36 -11.11 14.48 -10.98
C SER A 36 -12.46 14.31 -10.28
N GLN A 37 -12.46 13.59 -9.17
CA GLN A 37 -13.66 13.36 -8.33
C GLN A 37 -13.69 14.26 -7.09
N GLY A 38 -12.76 15.23 -6.98
CA GLY A 38 -12.62 16.06 -5.79
C GLY A 38 -12.15 15.27 -4.55
N ASN A 39 -12.51 15.77 -3.38
CA ASN A 39 -12.15 15.11 -2.11
C ASN A 39 -13.12 13.99 -1.79
N TYR A 40 -12.61 12.80 -1.51
CA TYR A 40 -13.43 11.63 -1.14
C TYR A 40 -12.73 10.72 -0.16
N ARG A 41 -13.54 9.93 0.55
CA ARG A 41 -13.08 8.79 1.35
C ARG A 41 -13.74 7.53 0.82
N MET A 42 -12.94 6.46 0.65
CA MET A 42 -13.47 5.19 0.16
C MET A 42 -12.90 4.00 0.90
N THR A 43 -13.67 2.93 0.94
CA THR A 43 -13.25 1.61 1.37
C THR A 43 -13.42 0.65 0.20
N MET A 44 -12.34 -0.06 -0.16
CA MET A 44 -12.34 -0.97 -1.31
C MET A 44 -12.40 -2.44 -0.86
N GLY A 45 -13.15 -3.28 -1.59
CA GLY A 45 -13.24 -4.73 -1.38
C GLY A 45 -12.11 -5.54 -2.03
N PHE A 46 -11.10 -4.88 -2.59
CA PHE A 46 -10.00 -5.48 -3.35
C PHE A 46 -8.66 -4.86 -2.98
N TYR A 47 -7.58 -5.58 -3.29
CA TYR A 47 -6.21 -5.08 -3.16
C TYR A 47 -5.93 -4.04 -4.23
N SER A 48 -5.17 -3.01 -3.87
CA SER A 48 -4.65 -2.04 -4.84
C SER A 48 -3.20 -1.67 -4.55
N VAL A 49 -2.45 -1.47 -5.64
CA VAL A 49 -1.05 -1.02 -5.61
C VAL A 49 -0.92 0.14 -6.57
N PHE A 50 -0.68 1.34 -6.06
CA PHE A 50 -0.57 2.57 -6.85
C PHE A 50 0.87 3.03 -6.90
N LEU A 51 1.43 3.13 -8.10
CA LEU A 51 2.66 3.88 -8.36
C LEU A 51 2.29 5.32 -8.67
N LYS A 52 2.80 6.27 -7.90
CA LYS A 52 2.61 7.71 -8.05
C LYS A 52 3.88 8.35 -8.59
N GLU A 53 3.71 9.25 -9.55
CA GLU A 53 4.80 9.94 -10.24
C GLU A 53 4.71 11.48 -10.11
N THR A 54 3.84 12.01 -9.25
CA THR A 54 3.60 13.46 -9.19
C THR A 54 3.66 13.98 -7.76
N ARG A 55 4.33 15.14 -7.59
CA ARG A 55 4.33 15.93 -6.35
C ARG A 55 2.96 16.55 -6.09
N GLY A 56 2.62 16.68 -4.83
CA GLY A 56 1.48 17.50 -4.38
C GLY A 56 0.13 16.80 -4.27
N CYS A 57 0.06 15.47 -4.37
CA CYS A 57 -1.17 14.74 -4.05
C CYS A 57 -1.11 14.23 -2.61
N ARG A 58 -2.06 14.62 -1.76
CA ARG A 58 -2.18 14.10 -0.39
C ARG A 58 -3.13 12.90 -0.36
N ILE A 59 -2.63 11.77 0.11
CA ILE A 59 -3.49 10.67 0.55
C ILE A 59 -3.51 10.69 2.07
N ASN A 60 -4.72 10.81 2.63
CA ASN A 60 -4.92 10.75 4.06
C ASN A 60 -5.26 9.31 4.46
N TYR A 61 -4.48 8.76 5.37
CA TYR A 61 -4.76 7.51 6.03
C TYR A 61 -5.25 7.82 7.45
N GLY A 62 -6.51 7.54 7.73
CA GLY A 62 -7.09 7.90 9.02
C GLY A 62 -7.08 9.40 9.27
N LYS A 63 -6.34 9.86 10.30
CA LYS A 63 -6.22 11.27 10.70
C LYS A 63 -4.92 11.94 10.24
N THR A 64 -3.98 11.19 9.66
CA THR A 64 -2.65 11.69 9.30
C THR A 64 -2.57 11.96 7.80
N GLY A 65 -2.21 13.18 7.42
CA GLY A 65 -1.92 13.56 6.03
C GLY A 65 -0.45 13.35 5.72
N TYR A 66 -0.14 12.82 4.56
CA TYR A 66 1.23 12.66 4.07
C TYR A 66 1.42 13.27 2.69
N ASP A 67 2.49 14.04 2.52
CA ASP A 67 2.94 14.55 1.24
C ASP A 67 3.76 13.45 0.55
N PHE A 68 3.25 12.94 -0.57
CA PHE A 68 3.99 11.99 -1.40
C PHE A 68 5.03 12.73 -2.23
N ASP A 69 6.28 12.33 -2.07
CA ASP A 69 7.33 12.63 -3.04
C ASP A 69 7.13 11.82 -4.34
N ASP A 70 7.79 12.26 -5.41
CA ASP A 70 7.80 11.53 -6.69
C ASP A 70 8.20 10.07 -6.49
N GLN A 71 7.64 9.17 -7.32
CA GLN A 71 8.03 7.76 -7.41
C GLN A 71 7.76 6.93 -6.14
N THR A 72 6.57 7.03 -5.59
CA THR A 72 6.17 6.21 -4.46
C THR A 72 5.17 5.12 -4.82
N VAL A 73 5.29 3.96 -4.16
CA VAL A 73 4.27 2.90 -4.21
C VAL A 73 3.47 2.88 -2.93
N VAL A 74 2.15 2.91 -3.08
CA VAL A 74 1.18 2.75 -1.99
C VAL A 74 0.38 1.49 -2.21
N SER A 75 0.31 0.64 -1.19
CA SER A 75 -0.42 -0.62 -1.21
C SER A 75 -1.57 -0.57 -0.22
N ILE A 76 -2.77 -0.98 -0.65
CA ILE A 76 -3.99 -0.89 0.13
C ILE A 76 -4.65 -2.27 0.14
N ALA A 77 -4.94 -2.80 1.34
CA ALA A 77 -5.66 -4.06 1.51
C ALA A 77 -7.19 -3.87 1.41
N PRO A 78 -7.95 -4.92 1.10
CA PRO A 78 -9.40 -4.90 1.19
C PRO A 78 -9.88 -4.47 2.58
N GLY A 79 -10.90 -3.61 2.63
CA GLY A 79 -11.50 -3.11 3.87
C GLY A 79 -10.79 -1.92 4.50
N GLN A 80 -9.63 -1.50 4.02
CA GLN A 80 -8.99 -0.27 4.47
C GLN A 80 -9.70 0.96 3.91
N THR A 81 -9.86 1.99 4.75
CA THR A 81 -10.43 3.28 4.33
C THR A 81 -9.31 4.24 3.95
N VAL A 82 -9.34 4.71 2.73
CA VAL A 82 -8.44 5.74 2.21
C VAL A 82 -9.20 7.02 1.94
N GLY A 83 -8.58 8.14 2.27
CA GLY A 83 -9.04 9.47 1.89
C GLY A 83 -8.16 10.02 0.77
N TYR A 84 -8.76 10.63 -0.21
CA TYR A 84 -8.08 11.37 -1.27
C TYR A 84 -8.43 12.84 -1.17
N THR A 85 -7.42 13.69 -1.18
CA THR A 85 -7.60 15.13 -1.24
C THR A 85 -6.99 15.60 -2.54
N ASP A 86 -7.83 16.12 -3.44
CA ASP A 86 -7.40 16.68 -4.70
C ASP A 86 -6.78 18.07 -4.44
N ILE A 87 -5.57 18.27 -4.92
CA ILE A 87 -4.95 19.60 -4.94
C ILE A 87 -5.14 20.14 -6.34
N GLU A 88 -6.02 21.13 -6.48
CA GLU A 88 -6.37 21.73 -7.75
C GLU A 88 -5.14 22.11 -8.61
N GLY A 89 -5.17 21.69 -9.86
CA GLY A 89 -4.24 22.13 -10.90
C GLY A 89 -2.98 21.30 -11.09
N ILE A 90 -2.79 20.20 -10.36
CA ILE A 90 -1.64 19.33 -10.57
C ILE A 90 -2.08 18.03 -11.25
N PRO A 91 -1.64 17.76 -12.51
CA PRO A 91 -1.93 16.49 -13.17
C PRO A 91 -1.31 15.34 -12.36
N THR A 92 -2.13 14.43 -11.88
CA THR A 92 -1.62 13.22 -11.22
C THR A 92 -1.25 12.19 -12.27
N LYS A 93 0.03 11.89 -12.41
CA LYS A 93 0.47 10.70 -13.14
C LYS A 93 0.53 9.55 -12.15
N SER A 94 -0.38 8.61 -12.25
CA SER A 94 -0.39 7.42 -11.39
C SER A 94 -0.85 6.21 -12.18
N VAL A 95 -0.25 5.06 -11.90
CA VAL A 95 -0.67 3.77 -12.44
C VAL A 95 -1.07 2.89 -11.28
N GLY A 96 -2.26 2.30 -11.33
CA GLY A 96 -2.79 1.43 -10.29
C GLY A 96 -3.03 0.02 -10.79
N LEU A 97 -2.62 -0.97 -10.01
CA LEU A 97 -3.05 -2.36 -10.12
C LEU A 97 -4.17 -2.60 -9.11
N LEU A 98 -5.29 -3.14 -9.57
CA LEU A 98 -6.43 -3.54 -8.75
C LEU A 98 -6.63 -5.03 -8.91
N PHE A 99 -6.77 -5.79 -7.81
CA PHE A 99 -7.08 -7.22 -7.90
C PHE A 99 -7.92 -7.69 -6.71
N HIS A 100 -9.00 -8.40 -7.02
CA HIS A 100 -9.93 -8.91 -6.03
C HIS A 100 -9.38 -10.20 -5.36
N PRO A 101 -9.66 -10.45 -4.06
CA PRO A 101 -9.26 -11.68 -3.39
C PRO A 101 -9.67 -12.96 -4.13
N ASP A 102 -10.85 -12.96 -4.78
CA ASP A 102 -11.33 -14.12 -5.56
C ASP A 102 -10.48 -14.41 -6.80
N PHE A 103 -9.80 -13.39 -7.37
CA PHE A 103 -8.89 -13.61 -8.49
C PHE A 103 -7.70 -14.48 -8.11
N ILE A 104 -7.11 -14.22 -6.95
CA ILE A 104 -5.92 -14.92 -6.47
C ILE A 104 -6.24 -16.25 -5.76
N ARG A 105 -7.52 -16.53 -5.50
CA ARG A 105 -7.94 -17.78 -4.87
C ARG A 105 -7.50 -18.99 -5.70
N GLY A 106 -6.82 -19.96 -5.03
CA GLY A 106 -6.28 -21.18 -5.64
C GLY A 106 -4.94 -20.99 -6.37
N THR A 107 -4.36 -19.79 -6.39
CA THR A 107 -3.03 -19.52 -6.96
C THR A 107 -1.93 -19.55 -5.88
N SER A 108 -0.64 -19.55 -6.30
CA SER A 108 0.51 -19.35 -5.40
C SER A 108 0.42 -18.03 -4.66
N LEU A 109 0.06 -16.97 -5.37
CA LEU A 109 -0.14 -15.63 -4.82
C LEU A 109 -1.18 -15.65 -3.69
N GLY A 110 -2.31 -16.34 -3.87
CA GLY A 110 -3.34 -16.43 -2.83
C GLY A 110 -2.86 -17.10 -1.54
N ARG A 111 -1.90 -18.03 -1.63
CA ARG A 111 -1.26 -18.64 -0.45
C ARG A 111 -0.25 -17.73 0.21
N LYS A 112 0.41 -16.85 -0.56
CA LYS A 112 1.48 -15.95 -0.10
C LYS A 112 0.97 -14.57 0.32
N ILE A 113 -0.23 -14.16 -0.06
CA ILE A 113 -0.72 -12.77 0.08
C ILE A 113 -0.53 -12.19 1.49
N ARG A 114 -0.67 -13.03 2.52
CA ARG A 114 -0.49 -12.63 3.93
C ARG A 114 0.96 -12.33 4.32
N LYS A 115 1.94 -12.73 3.49
CA LYS A 115 3.37 -12.46 3.73
C LYS A 115 3.76 -11.04 3.31
N TYR A 116 2.94 -10.40 2.46
CA TYR A 116 3.17 -9.02 2.04
C TYR A 116 2.61 -8.07 3.10
N THR A 117 3.37 -7.87 4.18
CA THR A 117 2.99 -7.08 5.37
C THR A 117 2.72 -5.62 5.04
N PHE A 118 3.35 -5.09 3.98
CA PHE A 118 3.20 -3.73 3.52
C PHE A 118 1.77 -3.35 3.08
N PHE A 119 0.88 -4.30 2.83
CA PHE A 119 -0.55 -4.02 2.67
C PHE A 119 -1.23 -3.53 3.96
N SER A 120 -0.55 -3.64 5.09
CA SER A 120 -1.03 -3.19 6.39
C SER A 120 -0.26 -1.97 6.92
N TYR A 121 0.65 -1.42 6.11
CA TYR A 121 1.39 -0.20 6.44
C TYR A 121 0.51 1.04 6.26
N GLU A 122 0.88 2.12 6.93
CA GLU A 122 0.22 3.41 6.73
C GLU A 122 0.78 4.16 5.50
N ALA A 123 0.09 5.20 5.06
CA ALA A 123 0.48 5.92 3.86
C ALA A 123 1.82 6.66 4.01
N ASN A 124 2.18 7.08 5.23
CA ASN A 124 3.47 7.69 5.55
C ASN A 124 4.64 6.70 5.53
N GLU A 125 4.34 5.40 5.40
CA GLU A 125 5.29 4.30 5.25
C GLU A 125 5.36 3.82 3.81
N ALA A 126 4.98 4.67 2.84
CA ALA A 126 5.01 4.35 1.43
C ALA A 126 6.41 3.94 0.96
N LEU A 127 6.46 3.06 -0.02
CA LEU A 127 7.71 2.62 -0.62
C LEU A 127 8.23 3.70 -1.59
N HIS A 128 9.41 4.22 -1.35
CA HIS A 128 10.11 5.13 -2.25
C HIS A 128 11.01 4.33 -3.20
N LEU A 129 10.89 4.59 -4.49
CA LEU A 129 11.60 3.87 -5.53
C LEU A 129 12.77 4.68 -6.09
N SER A 130 13.86 3.99 -6.47
CA SER A 130 14.84 4.51 -7.42
C SER A 130 14.27 4.46 -8.85
N GLU A 131 14.92 5.14 -9.81
CA GLU A 131 14.52 5.09 -11.23
C GLU A 131 14.56 3.66 -11.80
N GLU A 132 15.54 2.86 -11.39
CA GLU A 132 15.64 1.46 -11.80
C GLU A 132 14.48 0.62 -11.23
N GLU A 133 14.19 0.77 -9.94
CA GLU A 133 13.09 0.09 -9.25
C GLU A 133 11.72 0.48 -9.85
N ARG A 134 11.54 1.76 -10.16
CA ARG A 134 10.36 2.27 -10.86
C ARG A 134 10.16 1.59 -12.22
N THR A 135 11.25 1.45 -12.99
CA THR A 135 11.21 0.77 -14.29
C THR A 135 10.74 -0.67 -14.14
N ILE A 136 11.26 -1.40 -13.14
CA ILE A 136 10.84 -2.78 -12.84
C ILE A 136 9.34 -2.85 -12.51
N VAL A 137 8.85 -1.94 -11.66
CA VAL A 137 7.41 -1.88 -11.30
C VAL A 137 6.55 -1.63 -12.54
N LEU A 138 6.91 -0.66 -13.37
CA LEU A 138 6.18 -0.34 -14.61
C LEU A 138 6.18 -1.51 -15.59
N ASP A 139 7.28 -2.25 -15.73
CA ASP A 139 7.36 -3.42 -16.60
C ASP A 139 6.45 -4.55 -16.14
N CYS A 140 6.36 -4.79 -14.82
CA CYS A 140 5.40 -5.75 -14.27
C CYS A 140 3.95 -5.34 -14.57
N LEU A 141 3.60 -4.07 -14.34
CA LEU A 141 2.27 -3.52 -14.62
C LEU A 141 1.93 -3.62 -16.10
N LYS A 142 2.89 -3.32 -16.99
CA LYS A 142 2.73 -3.43 -18.45
C LYS A 142 2.45 -4.87 -18.89
N LYS A 143 3.14 -5.86 -18.33
CA LYS A 143 2.89 -7.28 -18.62
C LYS A 143 1.47 -7.70 -18.21
N ILE A 144 1.00 -7.28 -17.03
CA ILE A 144 -0.37 -7.55 -16.60
C ILE A 144 -1.37 -6.88 -17.56
N GLU A 145 -1.13 -5.62 -17.93
CA GLU A 145 -1.99 -4.89 -18.87
C GLU A 145 -2.05 -5.55 -20.24
N MET A 146 -0.93 -6.08 -20.73
CA MET A 146 -0.89 -6.82 -22.01
C MET A 146 -1.75 -8.08 -21.94
N GLU A 147 -1.64 -8.88 -20.87
CA GLU A 147 -2.49 -10.07 -20.69
C GLU A 147 -3.98 -9.72 -20.61
N LEU A 148 -4.34 -8.60 -19.98
CA LEU A 148 -5.73 -8.14 -19.91
C LEU A 148 -6.29 -7.65 -21.27
N ARG A 149 -5.44 -7.34 -22.25
CA ARG A 149 -5.84 -6.96 -23.62
C ARG A 149 -6.02 -8.15 -24.54
N HIS A 150 -5.42 -9.28 -24.23
CA HIS A 150 -5.55 -10.51 -24.99
C HIS A 150 -6.90 -11.19 -24.72
N ALA A 151 -7.33 -12.06 -25.64
CA ALA A 151 -8.48 -12.92 -25.38
C ALA A 151 -8.18 -13.84 -24.18
N ILE A 152 -9.09 -13.87 -23.22
CA ILE A 152 -8.92 -14.68 -22.01
C ILE A 152 -8.93 -16.16 -22.38
N ASP A 153 -7.89 -16.88 -21.97
CA ASP A 153 -7.75 -18.32 -22.12
C ASP A 153 -7.45 -19.02 -20.78
N LYS A 154 -7.21 -20.34 -20.83
CA LYS A 154 -6.92 -21.15 -19.63
C LYS A 154 -5.62 -20.78 -18.92
N HIS A 155 -4.70 -20.06 -19.57
CA HIS A 155 -3.41 -19.64 -19.03
C HIS A 155 -3.43 -18.22 -18.46
N SER A 156 -4.35 -17.37 -18.93
CA SER A 156 -4.43 -15.95 -18.57
C SER A 156 -4.42 -15.69 -17.07
N LYS A 157 -5.26 -16.44 -16.31
CA LYS A 157 -5.30 -16.29 -14.84
C LYS A 157 -3.95 -16.59 -14.19
N GLY A 158 -3.25 -17.66 -14.66
CA GLY A 158 -1.94 -18.03 -14.13
C GLY A 158 -0.88 -16.99 -14.44
N LEU A 159 -0.81 -16.51 -15.69
CA LEU A 159 0.16 -15.51 -16.13
C LEU A 159 -0.04 -14.18 -15.40
N ILE A 160 -1.27 -13.70 -15.27
CA ILE A 160 -1.57 -12.47 -14.55
C ILE A 160 -1.20 -12.63 -13.07
N ALA A 161 -1.62 -13.72 -12.41
CA ALA A 161 -1.31 -13.96 -10.99
C ALA A 161 0.20 -14.04 -10.73
N THR A 162 0.98 -14.66 -11.63
CA THR A 162 2.44 -14.73 -11.54
C THR A 162 3.09 -13.35 -11.69
N ASN A 163 2.62 -12.52 -12.62
CA ASN A 163 3.14 -11.16 -12.77
C ASN A 163 2.77 -10.26 -11.57
N ILE A 164 1.58 -10.44 -10.96
CA ILE A 164 1.23 -9.77 -9.71
C ILE A 164 2.15 -10.24 -8.57
N GLU A 165 2.36 -11.55 -8.43
CA GLU A 165 3.26 -12.11 -7.42
C GLU A 165 4.67 -11.55 -7.56
N LEU A 166 5.20 -11.50 -8.79
CA LEU A 166 6.51 -10.94 -9.10
C LEU A 166 6.61 -9.45 -8.71
N LEU A 167 5.60 -8.66 -9.03
CA LEU A 167 5.52 -7.25 -8.63
C LEU A 167 5.59 -7.10 -7.10
N LEU A 168 4.81 -7.91 -6.37
CA LEU A 168 4.76 -7.85 -4.91
C LEU A 168 6.07 -8.33 -4.27
N ASP A 169 6.72 -9.34 -4.84
CA ASP A 169 8.05 -9.81 -4.40
C ASP A 169 9.11 -8.72 -4.60
N TYR A 170 9.07 -7.96 -5.71
CA TYR A 170 9.92 -6.78 -5.90
C TYR A 170 9.62 -5.68 -4.87
N CYS A 171 8.36 -5.37 -4.61
CA CYS A 171 7.99 -4.40 -3.57
C CYS A 171 8.55 -4.82 -2.21
N MET A 172 8.45 -6.09 -1.84
CA MET A 172 9.04 -6.62 -0.60
C MET A 172 10.54 -6.35 -0.54
N ARG A 173 11.28 -6.72 -1.59
CA ARG A 173 12.73 -6.47 -1.70
C ARG A 173 13.07 -4.98 -1.58
N PHE A 174 12.28 -4.10 -2.19
CA PHE A 174 12.52 -2.67 -2.15
C PHE A 174 12.21 -2.07 -0.77
N TYR A 175 11.22 -2.58 -0.05
CA TYR A 175 11.02 -2.25 1.36
C TYR A 175 12.20 -2.68 2.23
N GLU A 176 12.73 -3.89 2.03
CA GLU A 176 13.94 -4.34 2.75
C GLU A 176 15.12 -3.41 2.49
N ARG A 177 15.35 -2.98 1.24
CA ARG A 177 16.36 -1.96 0.90
C ARG A 177 16.05 -0.62 1.59
N GLN A 178 14.77 -0.17 1.59
CA GLN A 178 14.35 1.08 2.22
C GLN A 178 14.61 1.09 3.73
N PHE A 179 14.40 -0.02 4.42
CA PHE A 179 14.76 -0.16 5.83
C PHE A 179 16.27 0.02 6.05
N VAL A 180 17.12 -0.48 5.15
CA VAL A 180 18.58 -0.28 5.23
C VAL A 180 18.96 1.19 4.97
N THR A 181 18.41 1.80 3.92
CA THR A 181 18.78 3.16 3.51
C THR A 181 18.23 4.26 4.41
N ARG A 182 17.27 3.94 5.28
CA ARG A 182 16.70 4.84 6.29
C ARG A 182 17.20 4.52 7.71
N GLU A 183 18.39 3.97 7.81
CA GLU A 183 18.98 3.50 9.08
C GLU A 183 18.92 4.58 10.19
N ASP A 184 19.29 5.83 9.88
CA ASP A 184 19.26 6.92 10.88
C ASP A 184 17.85 7.19 11.42
N LEU A 185 16.82 7.19 10.55
CA LEU A 185 15.42 7.39 10.97
C LEU A 185 14.89 6.18 11.75
N ASN A 186 15.30 4.99 11.36
CA ASN A 186 14.94 3.75 12.03
C ASN A 186 15.59 3.66 13.41
N LEU A 187 16.88 4.05 13.53
CA LEU A 187 17.58 4.11 14.81
C LEU A 187 16.94 5.13 15.77
N ASP A 188 16.51 6.30 15.27
CA ASP A 188 15.79 7.27 16.10
C ASP A 188 14.44 6.68 16.60
N ALA A 189 13.69 6.01 15.73
CA ALA A 189 12.45 5.35 16.11
C ALA A 189 12.66 4.25 17.16
N LEU A 190 13.71 3.44 17.02
CA LEU A 190 14.09 2.40 17.97
C LEU A 190 14.55 3.00 19.31
N ALA A 191 15.40 4.02 19.28
CA ALA A 191 15.84 4.71 20.50
C ALA A 191 14.66 5.37 21.25
N ARG A 192 13.65 5.87 20.52
CA ARG A 192 12.40 6.36 21.12
C ARG A 192 11.58 5.23 21.73
N PHE A 193 11.49 4.09 21.03
CA PHE A 193 10.82 2.91 21.56
C PHE A 193 11.48 2.38 22.83
N GLU A 194 12.82 2.23 22.86
CA GLU A 194 13.57 1.77 24.02
C GLU A 194 13.28 2.66 25.25
N ARG A 195 13.34 3.98 25.08
CA ARG A 195 12.99 4.92 26.16
C ARG A 195 11.55 4.73 26.65
N LEU A 196 10.59 4.62 25.74
CA LEU A 196 9.19 4.41 26.09
C LEU A 196 8.96 3.07 26.81
N LEU A 197 9.71 2.04 26.46
CA LEU A 197 9.66 0.73 27.08
C LEU A 197 10.24 0.79 28.51
N ASP A 198 11.40 1.44 28.68
CA ASP A 198 12.03 1.63 29.98
C ASP A 198 11.15 2.45 30.92
N ASP A 199 10.54 3.54 30.44
CA ASP A 199 9.59 4.35 31.20
C ASP A 199 8.37 3.52 31.63
N TYR A 200 7.80 2.73 30.71
CA TYR A 200 6.65 1.88 30.99
C TYR A 200 6.91 0.85 32.08
N LEU A 201 8.10 0.26 32.07
CA LEU A 201 8.52 -0.75 33.06
C LEU A 201 8.91 -0.12 34.40
N SER A 202 9.66 0.97 34.36
CA SER A 202 10.20 1.63 35.59
C SER A 202 9.13 2.37 36.38
N GLU A 203 8.14 2.99 35.72
CA GLU A 203 7.05 3.71 36.38
C GLU A 203 5.95 2.80 36.97
N GLY A 204 6.13 1.48 36.86
CA GLY A 204 5.17 0.50 37.37
C GLY A 204 3.85 0.47 36.59
N VAL A 205 3.81 1.02 35.40
CA VAL A 205 2.64 0.99 34.52
C VAL A 205 2.30 -0.45 34.19
N ALA A 206 3.31 -1.30 33.91
CA ALA A 206 3.14 -2.71 33.65
C ALA A 206 2.42 -3.48 34.76
N ALA A 207 2.60 -3.07 36.04
CA ALA A 207 1.91 -3.68 37.19
C ALA A 207 0.44 -3.27 37.28
N ARG A 208 0.06 -2.11 36.73
CA ARG A 208 -1.31 -1.57 36.74
C ARG A 208 -2.11 -1.90 35.51
N GLU A 209 -1.50 -1.85 34.35
CA GLU A 209 -2.16 -1.96 33.03
C GLU A 209 -1.81 -3.25 32.29
N GLY A 210 -0.87 -4.06 32.81
CA GLY A 210 -0.38 -5.28 32.16
C GLY A 210 0.73 -5.01 31.14
N LEU A 211 1.08 -6.04 30.34
CA LEU A 211 2.11 -5.91 29.33
C LEU A 211 1.62 -5.05 28.16
N PRO A 212 2.46 -4.12 27.67
CA PRO A 212 2.09 -3.23 26.59
C PRO A 212 1.98 -3.99 25.26
N SER A 213 1.05 -3.57 24.40
CA SER A 213 0.93 -4.12 23.05
C SER A 213 1.90 -3.43 22.09
N VAL A 214 2.21 -4.11 20.97
CA VAL A 214 2.97 -3.49 19.86
C VAL A 214 2.29 -2.21 19.37
N ARG A 215 0.96 -2.21 19.30
CA ARG A 215 0.17 -1.03 18.93
C ARG A 215 0.40 0.16 19.86
N TYR A 216 0.49 -0.07 21.18
CA TYR A 216 0.71 0.99 22.15
C TYR A 216 1.99 1.78 21.86
N PHE A 217 3.09 1.09 21.53
CA PHE A 217 4.36 1.75 21.17
C PHE A 217 4.32 2.34 19.77
N ALA A 218 3.78 1.63 18.81
CA ALA A 218 3.66 2.09 17.42
C ALA A 218 2.91 3.43 17.34
N ASP A 219 1.77 3.54 18.03
CA ASP A 219 0.99 4.80 18.10
C ASP A 219 1.81 5.96 18.70
N LYS A 220 2.65 5.69 19.72
CA LYS A 220 3.49 6.71 20.36
C LYS A 220 4.66 7.19 19.51
N ILE A 221 5.19 6.34 18.63
CA ILE A 221 6.28 6.68 17.71
C ILE A 221 5.78 7.07 16.30
N CYS A 222 4.45 7.14 16.11
CA CYS A 222 3.80 7.51 14.85
C CYS A 222 4.10 6.55 13.68
N LEU A 223 4.15 5.23 13.97
CA LEU A 223 4.28 4.16 12.99
C LEU A 223 3.08 3.22 13.04
N SER A 224 2.81 2.52 11.94
CA SER A 224 1.85 1.41 11.98
C SER A 224 2.41 0.24 12.79
N PRO A 225 1.55 -0.54 13.49
CA PRO A 225 2.01 -1.70 14.26
C PRO A 225 2.79 -2.72 13.44
N ASN A 226 2.42 -2.90 12.16
CA ASN A 226 3.09 -3.86 11.28
C ASN A 226 4.45 -3.35 10.79
N TYR A 227 4.54 -2.07 10.37
CA TYR A 227 5.83 -1.47 9.99
C TYR A 227 6.79 -1.47 11.18
N PHE A 228 6.31 -1.05 12.36
CA PHE A 228 7.11 -1.07 13.58
C PHE A 228 7.57 -2.50 13.95
N GLY A 229 6.69 -3.49 13.86
CA GLY A 229 7.03 -4.89 14.09
C GLY A 229 8.08 -5.43 13.12
N ASP A 230 7.98 -5.11 11.83
CA ASP A 230 8.95 -5.51 10.81
C ASP A 230 10.30 -4.79 11.03
N LEU A 231 10.26 -3.51 11.44
CA LEU A 231 11.46 -2.73 11.80
C LEU A 231 12.20 -3.37 12.99
N VAL A 232 11.50 -3.60 14.10
CA VAL A 232 12.10 -4.22 15.31
C VAL A 232 12.67 -5.59 14.97
N LYS A 233 11.92 -6.44 14.28
CA LYS A 233 12.37 -7.77 13.88
C LYS A 233 13.63 -7.75 13.04
N LYS A 234 13.76 -6.77 12.15
CA LYS A 234 14.95 -6.65 11.30
C LYS A 234 16.19 -6.27 12.11
N GLU A 235 16.04 -5.36 13.08
CA GLU A 235 17.18 -4.86 13.85
C GLU A 235 17.57 -5.77 15.03
N THR A 236 16.64 -6.59 15.50
CA THR A 236 16.88 -7.50 16.65
C THR A 236 17.04 -8.97 16.24
N GLY A 237 16.78 -9.35 14.99
CA GLY A 237 16.80 -10.73 14.47
C GLY A 237 15.50 -11.44 14.75
#